data_d1519f30721183b0a96cede59839a43c
#
_entry.id   d1519f30721183b0a96cede59839a43c
#
_cell.length_a   1.000
_cell.length_b   1.000
_cell.length_c   1.000
_cell.angle_alpha   90.00
_cell.angle_beta   90.00
_cell.angle_gamma   90.00
#
_symmetry.space_group_name_H-M   'P 1'
#
loop_
_entity.id
_entity.type
_entity.pdbx_description
1 polymer ?
#
loop_
_entity_poly.entity_id
_entity_poly.type
_entity_poly.pdbx_seq_one_letter_code
_entity_poly.pdbx_strand_id
1 'polypeptide(L)'
;IKPVLSALFKSEHFFDMLNRGCLIKTPADQVIGSLREMNVQFRPETEWDTNYGLWNTFYSWMVNMGQNPHDPPNVSGMPAYYQEPLFHEIWINSDSLPKRNQFTDIMINTGYARNGFRVQFNCVAFAQTLSNPGNPNDLIDESLGIFFRNDLSAQSKGQIKTQILLTGQQWDYYWTNAWAAYEANPTTANFNTVNTRLKALFQYFFNLSEFQLA
;
A
#
# COMPACT_ATOMS: atom_id res chain seq x y z
N ILE A 1 -7.17 20.97 28.46
CA ILE A 1 -6.81 20.18 27.26
C ILE A 1 -7.89 19.14 26.96
N LYS A 2 -8.24 18.21 27.90
CA LYS A 2 -9.21 17.13 27.65
C LYS A 2 -10.57 17.58 27.08
N PRO A 3 -11.25 18.61 27.61
CA PRO A 3 -12.52 19.07 27.04
C PRO A 3 -12.37 19.58 25.60
N VAL A 4 -11.29 20.29 25.29
CA VAL A 4 -11.02 20.84 23.95
C VAL A 4 -10.78 19.70 22.95
N LEU A 5 -9.91 18.76 23.30
CA LEU A 5 -9.66 17.58 22.46
C LEU A 5 -10.92 16.73 22.28
N SER A 6 -11.74 16.58 23.34
CA SER A 6 -13.00 15.85 23.25
C SER A 6 -14.01 16.54 22.32
N ALA A 7 -14.08 17.88 22.35
CA ALA A 7 -14.93 18.64 21.45
C ALA A 7 -14.45 18.53 20.00
N LEU A 8 -13.14 18.65 19.76
CA LEU A 8 -12.54 18.51 18.43
C LEU A 8 -12.78 17.11 17.84
N PHE A 9 -12.37 16.06 18.54
CA PHE A 9 -12.43 14.69 18.03
C PHE A 9 -13.85 14.10 17.97
N LYS A 10 -14.86 14.78 18.55
CA LYS A 10 -16.27 14.41 18.43
C LYS A 10 -17.05 15.31 17.50
N SER A 11 -16.41 16.31 16.91
CA SER A 11 -17.10 17.25 16.01
C SER A 11 -17.37 16.58 14.64
N GLU A 12 -18.47 16.97 14.00
CA GLU A 12 -18.79 16.57 12.63
C GLU A 12 -17.65 16.94 11.67
N HIS A 13 -17.08 18.13 11.86
CA HIS A 13 -15.96 18.60 11.04
C HIS A 13 -14.75 17.64 11.04
N PHE A 14 -14.44 17.01 12.18
CA PHE A 14 -13.33 16.06 12.26
C PHE A 14 -13.56 14.81 11.40
N PHE A 15 -14.83 14.41 11.22
CA PHE A 15 -15.22 13.24 10.43
C PHE A 15 -15.71 13.60 9.01
N ASP A 16 -15.59 14.86 8.62
CA ASP A 16 -16.00 15.29 7.28
C ASP A 16 -15.20 14.54 6.22
N MET A 17 -15.89 14.03 5.21
CA MET A 17 -15.27 13.34 4.07
C MET A 17 -14.28 14.21 3.32
N LEU A 18 -14.45 15.53 3.34
CA LEU A 18 -13.51 16.49 2.74
C LEU A 18 -12.13 16.48 3.41
N ASN A 19 -12.02 15.95 4.63
CA ASN A 19 -10.74 15.83 5.34
C ASN A 19 -9.97 14.55 4.99
N ARG A 20 -10.56 13.64 4.19
CA ARG A 20 -9.89 12.40 3.78
C ARG A 20 -9.00 12.62 2.56
N GLY A 21 -7.83 12.03 2.59
CA GLY A 21 -6.90 12.11 1.48
C GLY A 21 -6.38 13.52 1.22
N CYS A 22 -6.38 14.40 2.22
CA CYS A 22 -5.89 15.77 2.10
C CYS A 22 -4.39 15.91 2.29
N LEU A 23 -3.74 14.88 2.81
CA LEU A 23 -2.32 14.89 3.12
C LEU A 23 -1.59 13.84 2.28
N ILE A 24 -0.37 14.17 1.88
CA ILE A 24 0.53 13.16 1.31
C ILE A 24 1.07 12.31 2.45
N LYS A 25 1.01 10.98 2.32
CA LYS A 25 1.63 10.04 3.25
C LYS A 25 3.10 10.40 3.47
N THR A 26 3.53 10.41 4.72
CA THR A 26 4.96 10.50 5.00
C THR A 26 5.68 9.26 4.46
N PRO A 27 7.00 9.29 4.22
CA PRO A 27 7.74 8.08 3.87
C PRO A 27 7.56 6.94 4.87
N ALA A 28 7.43 7.23 6.17
CA ALA A 28 7.14 6.23 7.19
C ALA A 28 5.73 5.63 7.01
N ASP A 29 4.71 6.45 6.76
CA ASP A 29 3.36 5.96 6.48
C ASP A 29 3.32 5.12 5.21
N GLN A 30 4.07 5.52 4.18
CA GLN A 30 4.18 4.77 2.93
C GLN A 30 4.80 3.38 3.16
N VAL A 31 5.94 3.33 3.84
CA VAL A 31 6.68 2.07 4.05
C VAL A 31 5.99 1.19 5.07
N ILE A 32 5.74 1.70 6.27
CA ILE A 32 5.17 0.89 7.37
C ILE A 32 3.69 0.61 7.14
N GLY A 33 2.95 1.59 6.61
CA GLY A 33 1.53 1.41 6.26
C GLY A 33 1.33 0.28 5.27
N SER A 34 2.07 0.29 4.15
CA SER A 34 1.95 -0.77 3.15
C SER A 34 2.36 -2.15 3.65
N LEU A 35 3.39 -2.24 4.52
CA LEU A 35 3.76 -3.51 5.17
C LEU A 35 2.62 -4.05 6.05
N ARG A 36 1.93 -3.18 6.78
CA ARG A 36 0.80 -3.55 7.65
C ARG A 36 -0.44 -3.91 6.84
N GLU A 37 -0.80 -3.10 5.85
CA GLU A 37 -1.96 -3.32 4.99
C GLU A 37 -1.84 -4.65 4.22
N MET A 38 -0.62 -4.99 3.77
CA MET A 38 -0.33 -6.27 3.11
C MET A 38 -0.01 -7.41 4.07
N ASN A 39 -0.20 -7.18 5.39
CA ASN A 39 0.01 -8.17 6.46
C ASN A 39 1.36 -8.91 6.37
N VAL A 40 2.43 -8.16 6.13
CA VAL A 40 3.78 -8.73 6.02
C VAL A 40 4.21 -9.34 7.34
N GLN A 41 4.53 -10.62 7.31
CA GLN A 41 5.00 -11.35 8.50
C GLN A 41 6.53 -11.33 8.57
N PHE A 42 7.03 -11.18 9.79
CA PHE A 42 8.45 -11.25 10.13
C PHE A 42 8.77 -12.54 10.87
N ARG A 43 10.04 -12.81 11.08
CA ARG A 43 10.48 -13.92 11.92
C ARG A 43 10.07 -13.74 13.38
N PRO A 44 9.97 -14.82 14.18
CA PRO A 44 9.80 -14.71 15.61
C PRO A 44 10.85 -13.78 16.26
N GLU A 45 10.51 -13.14 17.36
CA GLU A 45 11.41 -12.20 18.06
C GLU A 45 12.75 -12.82 18.46
N THR A 46 12.82 -14.13 18.63
CA THR A 46 14.06 -14.88 18.91
C THR A 46 15.07 -14.81 17.78
N GLU A 47 14.63 -14.52 16.55
CA GLU A 47 15.47 -14.33 15.37
C GLU A 47 15.69 -12.83 15.07
N TRP A 48 15.99 -12.06 16.11
CA TRP A 48 16.08 -10.61 16.09
C TRP A 48 17.07 -10.08 15.05
N ASP A 49 18.18 -10.75 14.82
CA ASP A 49 19.23 -10.32 13.87
C ASP A 49 18.69 -10.25 12.41
N THR A 50 17.87 -11.22 12.03
CA THR A 50 17.20 -11.23 10.74
C THR A 50 16.19 -10.10 10.63
N ASN A 51 15.37 -9.91 11.67
CA ASN A 51 14.37 -8.86 11.71
C ASN A 51 14.99 -7.46 11.70
N TYR A 52 16.01 -7.21 12.52
CA TYR A 52 16.72 -5.91 12.54
C TYR A 52 17.35 -5.60 11.18
N GLY A 53 17.93 -6.61 10.50
CA GLY A 53 18.47 -6.41 9.17
C GLY A 53 17.42 -6.02 8.12
N LEU A 54 16.23 -6.61 8.19
CA LEU A 54 15.10 -6.25 7.32
C LEU A 54 14.53 -4.88 7.69
N TRP A 55 14.35 -4.59 8.99
CA TRP A 55 13.87 -3.27 9.45
C TRP A 55 14.83 -2.15 9.06
N ASN A 56 16.14 -2.39 9.12
CA ASN A 56 17.13 -1.42 8.63
C ASN A 56 17.00 -1.17 7.13
N THR A 57 16.62 -2.18 6.34
CA THR A 57 16.31 -1.99 4.92
C THR A 57 15.10 -1.08 4.73
N PHE A 58 14.02 -1.27 5.49
CA PHE A 58 12.83 -0.42 5.43
C PHE A 58 13.10 0.98 5.96
N TYR A 59 13.88 1.11 7.03
CA TYR A 59 14.38 2.40 7.52
C TYR A 59 15.16 3.14 6.42
N SER A 60 16.06 2.45 5.71
CA SER A 60 16.82 3.05 4.62
C SER A 60 15.93 3.55 3.48
N TRP A 61 14.80 2.89 3.21
CA TRP A 61 13.80 3.38 2.26
C TRP A 61 13.16 4.68 2.72
N MET A 62 12.79 4.80 4.00
CA MET A 62 12.26 6.06 4.55
C MET A 62 13.27 7.20 4.42
N VAL A 63 14.52 6.95 4.75
CA VAL A 63 15.63 7.92 4.59
C VAL A 63 15.79 8.33 3.12
N ASN A 64 15.81 7.37 2.21
CA ASN A 64 15.95 7.62 0.77
C ASN A 64 14.78 8.42 0.18
N MET A 65 13.60 8.36 0.80
CA MET A 65 12.43 9.16 0.44
C MET A 65 12.39 10.52 1.15
N GLY A 66 13.42 10.86 1.94
CA GLY A 66 13.58 12.17 2.58
C GLY A 66 13.12 12.25 4.03
N GLN A 67 12.73 11.14 4.66
CA GLN A 67 12.41 11.11 6.09
C GLN A 67 13.40 10.23 6.85
N ASN A 68 14.24 10.86 7.69
CA ASN A 68 15.11 10.15 8.62
C ASN A 68 14.48 10.12 10.01
N PRO A 69 13.75 9.05 10.41
CA PRO A 69 13.13 8.98 11.71
C PRO A 69 14.16 9.08 12.84
N HIS A 70 13.86 9.90 13.86
CA HIS A 70 14.70 10.20 15.01
C HIS A 70 15.99 10.99 14.73
N ASP A 71 16.21 11.42 13.48
CA ASP A 71 17.34 12.26 13.11
C ASP A 71 16.86 13.43 12.23
N PRO A 72 16.16 14.41 12.82
CA PRO A 72 15.65 15.56 12.09
C PRO A 72 16.80 16.43 11.58
N PRO A 73 16.56 17.27 10.54
CA PRO A 73 17.61 18.05 9.88
C PRO A 73 18.29 19.09 10.78
N ASN A 74 17.69 19.41 11.94
CA ASN A 74 18.34 20.23 12.96
C ASN A 74 17.76 19.94 14.36
N VAL A 75 18.38 20.51 15.40
CA VAL A 75 18.02 20.30 16.81
C VAL A 75 16.59 20.74 17.16
N SER A 76 16.00 21.63 16.38
CA SER A 76 14.61 22.08 16.54
C SER A 76 13.60 21.20 15.79
N GLY A 77 14.06 20.16 15.12
CA GLY A 77 13.24 19.29 14.30
C GLY A 77 13.19 19.73 12.84
N MET A 78 12.04 19.66 12.19
CA MET A 78 11.83 20.15 10.83
C MET A 78 11.82 21.68 10.82
N PRO A 79 12.46 22.34 9.83
CA PRO A 79 12.43 23.80 9.71
C PRO A 79 11.01 24.34 9.63
N ALA A 80 10.77 25.52 10.23
CA ALA A 80 9.45 26.12 10.31
C ALA A 80 8.81 26.37 8.93
N TYR A 81 9.59 26.68 7.91
CA TYR A 81 9.11 26.88 6.54
C TYR A 81 8.57 25.59 5.88
N TYR A 82 8.83 24.42 6.44
CA TYR A 82 8.17 23.18 6.01
C TYR A 82 6.72 23.10 6.48
N GLN A 83 6.30 23.94 7.43
CA GLN A 83 4.94 24.00 7.88
C GLN A 83 4.05 24.76 6.89
N GLU A 84 4.56 25.85 6.27
CA GLU A 84 3.82 26.64 5.29
C GLU A 84 4.83 27.27 4.28
N PRO A 85 4.61 27.18 2.96
CA PRO A 85 3.44 26.57 2.27
C PRO A 85 3.56 25.07 2.01
N LEU A 86 4.67 24.42 2.36
CA LEU A 86 5.01 23.09 1.86
C LEU A 86 4.38 21.94 2.68
N PHE A 87 4.17 22.10 3.98
CA PHE A 87 3.58 21.05 4.84
C PHE A 87 3.95 19.62 4.40
N HIS A 88 2.93 18.84 4.07
CA HIS A 88 3.05 17.47 3.58
C HIS A 88 3.55 17.35 2.13
N GLU A 89 3.54 18.42 1.34
CA GLU A 89 4.00 18.42 -0.06
C GLU A 89 5.51 18.16 -0.18
N ILE A 90 6.27 18.41 0.90
CA ILE A 90 7.70 18.09 0.96
C ILE A 90 8.01 16.62 0.69
N TRP A 91 7.04 15.72 0.92
CA TRP A 91 7.24 14.27 0.82
C TRP A 91 7.22 13.73 -0.61
N ILE A 92 6.73 14.52 -1.57
CA ILE A 92 6.72 14.13 -3.00
C ILE A 92 7.41 15.18 -3.84
N ASN A 93 8.41 14.73 -4.58
CA ASN A 93 9.13 15.49 -5.60
C ASN A 93 9.60 14.55 -6.71
N SER A 94 10.34 15.07 -7.69
CA SER A 94 10.85 14.29 -8.84
C SER A 94 11.81 13.16 -8.47
N ASP A 95 12.42 13.20 -7.29
CA ASP A 95 13.29 12.14 -6.77
C ASP A 95 12.56 11.15 -5.88
N SER A 96 11.70 11.62 -4.96
CA SER A 96 11.05 10.76 -3.98
C SER A 96 9.89 9.95 -4.57
N LEU A 97 9.10 10.48 -5.51
CA LEU A 97 7.97 9.76 -6.10
C LEU A 97 8.40 8.47 -6.83
N PRO A 98 9.42 8.47 -7.70
CA PRO A 98 9.93 7.21 -8.27
C PRO A 98 10.41 6.21 -7.23
N LYS A 99 11.04 6.66 -6.14
CA LYS A 99 11.49 5.79 -5.04
C LYS A 99 10.32 5.16 -4.29
N ARG A 100 9.22 5.91 -4.10
CA ARG A 100 7.98 5.40 -3.47
C ARG A 100 7.40 4.26 -4.30
N ASN A 101 7.27 4.45 -5.60
CA ASN A 101 6.79 3.43 -6.53
C ASN A 101 7.76 2.24 -6.59
N GLN A 102 9.06 2.48 -6.68
CA GLN A 102 10.08 1.43 -6.69
C GLN A 102 10.02 0.55 -5.45
N PHE A 103 9.80 1.13 -4.26
CA PHE A 103 9.66 0.37 -3.03
C PHE A 103 8.52 -0.66 -3.12
N THR A 104 7.32 -0.21 -3.49
CA THR A 104 6.15 -1.09 -3.61
C THR A 104 6.30 -2.11 -4.74
N ASP A 105 6.90 -1.72 -5.86
CA ASP A 105 7.19 -2.62 -6.98
C ASP A 105 8.16 -3.74 -6.58
N ILE A 106 9.21 -3.41 -5.83
CA ILE A 106 10.15 -4.42 -5.30
C ILE A 106 9.41 -5.34 -4.32
N MET A 107 8.61 -4.78 -3.41
CA MET A 107 7.87 -5.58 -2.44
C MET A 107 6.86 -6.55 -3.09
N ILE A 108 6.24 -6.16 -4.20
CA ILE A 108 5.34 -7.04 -4.97
C ILE A 108 6.12 -8.11 -5.73
N ASN A 109 7.22 -7.75 -6.39
CA ASN A 109 7.85 -8.63 -7.36
C ASN A 109 8.92 -9.55 -6.75
N THR A 110 9.79 -9.00 -5.92
CA THR A 110 10.98 -9.71 -5.40
C THR A 110 11.06 -9.74 -3.89
N GLY A 111 10.58 -8.70 -3.21
CA GLY A 111 10.76 -8.52 -1.76
C GLY A 111 12.23 -8.36 -1.35
N TYR A 112 12.47 -8.42 -0.04
CA TYR A 112 13.80 -8.36 0.55
C TYR A 112 14.12 -9.65 1.30
N ALA A 113 15.35 -10.13 1.18
CA ALA A 113 15.80 -11.35 1.83
C ALA A 113 16.95 -11.07 2.79
N ARG A 114 16.93 -11.74 3.94
CA ARG A 114 18.03 -11.77 4.91
C ARG A 114 18.11 -13.14 5.59
N ASN A 115 19.31 -13.66 5.73
CA ASN A 115 19.56 -14.95 6.38
C ASN A 115 18.63 -16.09 5.88
N GLY A 116 18.39 -16.14 4.55
CA GLY A 116 17.50 -17.15 3.95
C GLY A 116 16.00 -16.88 4.12
N PHE A 117 15.61 -15.86 4.87
CA PHE A 117 14.21 -15.44 5.03
C PHE A 117 13.89 -14.27 4.09
N ARG A 118 12.71 -14.31 3.47
CA ARG A 118 12.25 -13.27 2.54
C ARG A 118 10.94 -12.67 3.03
N VAL A 119 10.87 -11.34 3.03
CA VAL A 119 9.63 -10.57 3.16
C VAL A 119 9.21 -10.02 1.81
N GLN A 120 7.95 -10.21 1.46
CA GLN A 120 7.36 -9.82 0.17
C GLN A 120 5.87 -9.62 0.35
N PHE A 121 5.24 -8.78 -0.46
CA PHE A 121 3.79 -8.68 -0.50
C PHE A 121 3.19 -9.95 -1.12
N ASN A 122 2.43 -10.68 -0.33
CA ASN A 122 1.73 -11.87 -0.82
C ASN A 122 0.34 -11.46 -1.33
N CYS A 123 0.28 -11.14 -2.63
CA CYS A 123 -0.94 -10.66 -3.27
C CYS A 123 -2.10 -11.65 -3.20
N VAL A 124 -1.81 -12.95 -3.29
CA VAL A 124 -2.84 -14.00 -3.21
C VAL A 124 -3.37 -14.13 -1.78
N ALA A 125 -2.46 -14.18 -0.79
CA ALA A 125 -2.88 -14.23 0.61
C ALA A 125 -3.68 -12.98 1.03
N PHE A 126 -3.30 -11.80 0.55
CA PHE A 126 -4.10 -10.59 0.76
C PHE A 126 -5.50 -10.73 0.14
N ALA A 127 -5.59 -11.13 -1.13
CA ALA A 127 -6.88 -11.31 -1.79
C ALA A 127 -7.79 -12.32 -1.05
N GLN A 128 -7.21 -13.38 -0.48
CA GLN A 128 -7.94 -14.36 0.34
C GLN A 128 -8.52 -13.79 1.65
N THR A 129 -8.07 -12.62 2.11
CA THR A 129 -8.65 -11.94 3.28
C THR A 129 -9.92 -11.15 2.97
N LEU A 130 -10.18 -10.90 1.69
CA LEU A 130 -11.35 -10.17 1.23
C LEU A 130 -12.60 -11.05 1.23
N SER A 131 -13.78 -10.43 1.24
CA SER A 131 -15.05 -11.15 1.39
C SER A 131 -15.41 -12.01 0.18
N ASN A 132 -15.12 -11.53 -1.04
CA ASN A 132 -15.46 -12.20 -2.29
C ASN A 132 -14.40 -11.97 -3.39
N PRO A 133 -13.20 -12.54 -3.22
CA PRO A 133 -12.09 -12.30 -4.16
C PRO A 133 -12.34 -12.89 -5.55
N GLY A 134 -13.26 -13.82 -5.71
CA GLY A 134 -13.66 -14.39 -7.01
C GLY A 134 -14.49 -13.44 -7.86
N ASN A 135 -15.13 -12.44 -7.28
CA ASN A 135 -15.82 -11.38 -8.02
C ASN A 135 -14.84 -10.22 -8.27
N PRO A 136 -14.53 -9.88 -9.53
CA PRO A 136 -13.54 -8.84 -9.83
C PRO A 136 -13.96 -7.43 -9.37
N ASN A 137 -15.26 -7.16 -9.23
CA ASN A 137 -15.73 -5.86 -8.76
C ASN A 137 -15.53 -5.76 -7.24
N ASP A 138 -15.94 -6.78 -6.48
CA ASP A 138 -15.77 -6.82 -5.02
C ASP A 138 -14.29 -6.81 -4.64
N LEU A 139 -13.46 -7.58 -5.34
CA LEU A 139 -12.02 -7.59 -5.17
C LEU A 139 -11.41 -6.17 -5.31
N ILE A 140 -11.80 -5.43 -6.35
CA ILE A 140 -11.30 -4.08 -6.60
C ILE A 140 -11.84 -3.12 -5.52
N ASP A 141 -13.15 -3.13 -5.26
CA ASP A 141 -13.79 -2.21 -4.33
C ASP A 141 -13.26 -2.36 -2.90
N GLU A 142 -13.16 -3.60 -2.41
CA GLU A 142 -12.64 -3.86 -1.07
C GLU A 142 -11.14 -3.51 -0.97
N SER A 143 -10.33 -3.85 -1.99
CA SER A 143 -8.93 -3.51 -2.01
C SER A 143 -8.72 -1.99 -1.98
N LEU A 144 -9.47 -1.24 -2.78
CA LEU A 144 -9.43 0.22 -2.79
C LEU A 144 -9.87 0.80 -1.44
N GLY A 145 -10.89 0.23 -0.80
CA GLY A 145 -11.34 0.65 0.53
C GLY A 145 -10.27 0.48 1.62
N ILE A 146 -9.34 -0.47 1.45
CA ILE A 146 -8.22 -0.68 2.38
C ILE A 146 -7.07 0.29 2.07
N PHE A 147 -6.66 0.38 0.82
CA PHE A 147 -5.44 1.10 0.44
C PHE A 147 -5.65 2.60 0.25
N PHE A 148 -6.84 3.04 -0.15
CA PHE A 148 -7.12 4.42 -0.52
C PHE A 148 -8.00 5.12 0.51
N ARG A 149 -7.80 6.41 0.67
CA ARG A 149 -8.64 7.26 1.51
C ARG A 149 -9.80 7.86 0.73
N ASN A 150 -9.60 8.05 -0.57
CA ASN A 150 -10.60 8.55 -1.51
C ASN A 150 -11.04 7.43 -2.46
N ASP A 151 -12.33 7.40 -2.76
CA ASP A 151 -12.86 6.42 -3.70
C ASP A 151 -12.55 6.83 -5.15
N LEU A 152 -12.36 5.83 -6.01
CA LEU A 152 -12.20 6.05 -7.44
C LEU A 152 -13.55 6.09 -8.14
N SER A 153 -13.62 6.81 -9.27
CA SER A 153 -14.83 6.82 -10.09
C SER A 153 -15.17 5.41 -10.60
N ALA A 154 -16.46 5.13 -10.82
CA ALA A 154 -16.90 3.87 -11.41
C ALA A 154 -16.24 3.59 -12.77
N GLN A 155 -15.99 4.64 -13.55
CA GLN A 155 -15.28 4.54 -14.82
C GLN A 155 -13.84 4.07 -14.63
N SER A 156 -13.10 4.66 -13.68
CA SER A 156 -11.72 4.28 -13.36
C SER A 156 -11.65 2.83 -12.87
N LYS A 157 -12.55 2.42 -11.97
CA LYS A 157 -12.65 1.03 -11.50
C LYS A 157 -12.91 0.06 -12.64
N GLY A 158 -13.81 0.40 -13.56
CA GLY A 158 -14.11 -0.39 -14.76
C GLY A 158 -12.89 -0.52 -15.70
N GLN A 159 -12.13 0.55 -15.88
CA GLN A 159 -10.90 0.51 -16.67
C GLN A 159 -9.82 -0.36 -16.03
N ILE A 160 -9.61 -0.22 -14.73
CA ILE A 160 -8.67 -1.04 -13.96
C ILE A 160 -9.05 -2.52 -14.06
N LYS A 161 -10.34 -2.84 -13.86
CA LYS A 161 -10.85 -4.19 -14.03
C LYS A 161 -10.49 -4.74 -15.40
N THR A 162 -10.92 -4.07 -16.46
CA THR A 162 -10.79 -4.56 -17.83
C THR A 162 -9.33 -4.61 -18.28
N GLN A 163 -8.57 -3.54 -18.08
CA GLN A 163 -7.22 -3.43 -18.65
C GLN A 163 -6.18 -4.19 -17.82
N ILE A 164 -6.33 -4.21 -16.49
CA ILE A 164 -5.30 -4.76 -15.60
C ILE A 164 -5.69 -6.18 -15.15
N LEU A 165 -6.78 -6.33 -14.38
CA LEU A 165 -7.14 -7.62 -13.80
C LEU A 165 -7.57 -8.65 -14.85
N LEU A 166 -8.37 -8.22 -15.82
CA LEU A 166 -8.87 -9.07 -16.92
C LEU A 166 -7.92 -9.10 -18.11
N THR A 167 -6.79 -8.38 -18.07
CA THR A 167 -5.78 -8.35 -19.15
C THR A 167 -6.37 -7.98 -20.53
N GLY A 168 -7.26 -6.98 -20.57
CA GLY A 168 -7.95 -6.50 -21.77
C GLY A 168 -9.23 -7.25 -22.14
N GLN A 169 -9.62 -8.26 -21.38
CA GLN A 169 -10.85 -9.02 -21.64
C GLN A 169 -12.08 -8.28 -21.11
N GLN A 170 -13.24 -8.49 -21.76
CA GLN A 170 -14.47 -7.74 -21.45
C GLN A 170 -15.33 -8.39 -20.35
N TRP A 171 -15.15 -9.68 -20.09
CA TRP A 171 -16.08 -10.47 -19.28
C TRP A 171 -15.48 -10.92 -17.97
N ASP A 172 -16.20 -10.75 -16.89
CA ASP A 172 -15.77 -11.05 -15.51
C ASP A 172 -15.41 -12.51 -15.30
N TYR A 173 -16.00 -13.45 -16.09
CA TYR A 173 -15.71 -14.88 -15.95
C TYR A 173 -14.22 -15.23 -16.21
N TYR A 174 -13.48 -14.39 -16.91
CA TYR A 174 -12.03 -14.62 -17.10
C TYR A 174 -11.27 -14.56 -15.79
N TRP A 175 -11.71 -13.74 -14.85
CA TRP A 175 -11.15 -13.73 -13.50
C TRP A 175 -11.83 -14.77 -12.61
N THR A 176 -13.15 -14.80 -12.55
CA THR A 176 -13.94 -15.69 -11.69
C THR A 176 -13.56 -17.15 -11.90
N ASN A 177 -13.42 -17.59 -13.17
CA ASN A 177 -13.01 -18.96 -13.47
C ASN A 177 -11.54 -19.25 -13.06
N ALA A 178 -10.64 -18.28 -13.26
CA ALA A 178 -9.25 -18.45 -12.85
C ALA A 178 -9.13 -18.56 -11.31
N TRP A 179 -9.87 -17.75 -10.58
CA TRP A 179 -9.91 -17.80 -9.12
C TRP A 179 -10.53 -19.12 -8.64
N ALA A 180 -11.68 -19.51 -9.17
CA ALA A 180 -12.33 -20.78 -8.83
C ALA A 180 -11.46 -22.00 -9.13
N ALA A 181 -10.73 -21.99 -10.26
CA ALA A 181 -9.78 -23.05 -10.60
C ALA A 181 -8.61 -23.13 -9.59
N TYR A 182 -8.13 -21.97 -9.12
CA TYR A 182 -7.11 -21.92 -8.07
C TYR A 182 -7.65 -22.45 -6.73
N GLU A 183 -8.85 -22.04 -6.31
CA GLU A 183 -9.46 -22.52 -5.06
C GLU A 183 -9.74 -24.03 -5.07
N ALA A 184 -10.26 -24.53 -6.20
CA ALA A 184 -10.56 -25.95 -6.35
C ALA A 184 -9.31 -26.83 -6.40
N ASN A 185 -8.23 -26.33 -7.03
CA ASN A 185 -6.97 -27.06 -7.18
C ASN A 185 -5.77 -26.09 -7.27
N PRO A 186 -5.10 -25.82 -6.15
CA PRO A 186 -4.00 -24.82 -6.08
C PRO A 186 -2.70 -25.36 -6.69
N THR A 187 -2.73 -25.79 -7.95
CA THR A 187 -1.51 -26.16 -8.70
C THR A 187 -0.65 -24.92 -8.93
N THR A 188 0.64 -25.13 -9.20
CA THR A 188 1.57 -24.04 -9.55
C THR A 188 1.06 -23.23 -10.74
N ALA A 189 0.43 -23.87 -11.75
CA ALA A 189 -0.11 -23.18 -12.92
C ALA A 189 -1.28 -22.26 -12.55
N ASN A 190 -2.26 -22.78 -11.78
CA ASN A 190 -3.42 -21.99 -11.32
C ASN A 190 -2.99 -20.85 -10.39
N PHE A 191 -2.09 -21.13 -9.44
CA PHE A 191 -1.50 -20.10 -8.58
C PHE A 191 -0.82 -19.00 -9.40
N ASN A 192 0.04 -19.34 -10.35
CA ASN A 192 0.75 -18.37 -11.18
C ASN A 192 -0.22 -17.50 -11.99
N THR A 193 -1.32 -18.09 -12.49
CA THR A 193 -2.33 -17.35 -13.25
C THR A 193 -2.96 -16.24 -12.40
N VAL A 194 -3.44 -16.56 -11.20
CA VAL A 194 -4.06 -15.56 -10.30
C VAL A 194 -3.01 -14.61 -9.73
N ASN A 195 -1.86 -15.11 -9.32
CA ASN A 195 -0.79 -14.30 -8.72
C ASN A 195 -0.25 -13.24 -9.69
N THR A 196 -0.06 -13.59 -10.96
CA THR A 196 0.42 -12.63 -11.98
C THR A 196 -0.57 -11.48 -12.15
N ARG A 197 -1.87 -11.78 -12.22
CA ARG A 197 -2.92 -10.75 -12.36
C ARG A 197 -3.06 -9.87 -11.13
N LEU A 198 -3.00 -10.48 -9.93
CA LEU A 198 -3.04 -9.74 -8.66
C LEU A 198 -1.81 -8.85 -8.48
N LYS A 199 -0.62 -9.34 -8.83
CA LYS A 199 0.59 -8.51 -8.82
C LYS A 199 0.44 -7.29 -9.71
N ALA A 200 -0.05 -7.48 -10.94
CA ALA A 200 -0.29 -6.37 -11.86
C ALA A 200 -1.34 -5.37 -11.30
N LEU A 201 -2.41 -5.88 -10.68
CA LEU A 201 -3.45 -5.06 -10.08
C LEU A 201 -2.91 -4.22 -8.92
N PHE A 202 -2.22 -4.84 -7.94
CA PHE A 202 -1.70 -4.14 -6.77
C PHE A 202 -0.53 -3.22 -7.12
N GLN A 203 0.31 -3.60 -8.08
CA GLN A 203 1.34 -2.71 -8.61
C GLN A 203 0.72 -1.45 -9.21
N TYR A 204 -0.35 -1.60 -9.97
CA TYR A 204 -1.09 -0.48 -10.51
C TYR A 204 -1.68 0.40 -9.39
N PHE A 205 -2.34 -0.19 -8.38
CA PHE A 205 -2.89 0.55 -7.25
C PHE A 205 -1.83 1.36 -6.52
N PHE A 206 -0.70 0.76 -6.17
CA PHE A 206 0.35 1.42 -5.39
C PHE A 206 1.10 2.50 -6.18
N ASN A 207 1.00 2.50 -7.51
CA ASN A 207 1.56 3.52 -8.38
C ASN A 207 0.58 4.68 -8.67
N LEU A 208 -0.69 4.56 -8.28
CA LEU A 208 -1.66 5.66 -8.42
C LEU A 208 -1.38 6.81 -7.44
N SER A 209 -1.73 8.03 -7.86
CA SER A 209 -1.60 9.23 -7.03
C SER A 209 -2.43 9.14 -5.75
N GLU A 210 -3.61 8.53 -5.82
CA GLU A 210 -4.53 8.37 -4.69
C GLU A 210 -3.94 7.47 -3.58
N PHE A 211 -3.09 6.51 -3.94
CA PHE A 211 -2.37 5.72 -2.94
C PHE A 211 -1.37 6.53 -2.13
N GLN A 212 -0.86 7.64 -2.66
CA GLN A 212 0.09 8.50 -1.98
C GLN A 212 -0.57 9.36 -0.89
N LEU A 213 -1.90 9.36 -0.78
CA LEU A 213 -2.68 10.20 0.13
C LEU A 213 -3.03 9.46 1.45
N ALA A 214 -3.07 10.25 2.56
CA ALA A 214 -3.40 9.80 3.92
C ALA A 214 -4.76 10.30 4.37
#